data_007cf939dbffdb69abba34655b0d0803
#
_entry.id   007cf939dbffdb69abba34655b0d0803
#
_cell.length_a   1.000
_cell.length_b   1.000
_cell.length_c   1.000
_cell.angle_alpha   90.00
_cell.angle_beta   90.00
_cell.angle_gamma   90.00
#
_symmetry.space_group_name_H-M   'P 1'
#
loop_
_entity.id
_entity.type
_entity.pdbx_description
1 polymer ?
#
loop_
_entity_poly.entity_id
_entity_poly.type
_entity_poly.pdbx_seq_one_letter_code
_entity_poly.pdbx_strand_id
1 'polypeptide(L)'
;MRQGILQALLAVGAWLAMGLGVLALAAGDPAPAEPPPRVPGVVIDHAPAASGIYIGSPSIAILPGGEYVASHDQFGPKSTEHTCALTRVFASADRGRSWQHRADVRGQFWSTLFVHRGDLYLMGTWSHYGNLVIRRSRDGGRTWTEPRDATCGLLAEGRFHCAPVPVLEHAGRLWRAVEDTTQPRRWGLPFRARVISAPVDADLLRADAWTLSEPLPGRPEWLEGKFNGFLEGNVVANPAGQLVNILRVDCPQGGKAPMVRIRADGRLAFDPAADFIDLPGGAKKFTIRFDPVTGRYWSLVNYVPPKYRKLRAASVRNTLALVASADLRHWELRDVLLHHPDPARHGFQYPDWQFDGEDIIAAVRTAYDDGLGGAHNAHDANFLTFHRFTDFRRRIGAKEVR
;
A
#
# COMPACT_ATOMS: atom_id res chain seq x y z
N MET A 1 -36.84 -42.73 -60.16
CA MET A 1 -36.92 -43.03 -61.58
C MET A 1 -35.62 -42.60 -62.23
N ARG A 2 -34.97 -43.58 -62.88
CA ARG A 2 -33.98 -43.47 -63.97
C ARG A 2 -32.68 -42.72 -63.67
N GLN A 3 -31.51 -43.40 -63.42
CA GLN A 3 -30.71 -44.23 -64.38
C GLN A 3 -30.18 -43.46 -65.59
N GLY A 4 -28.84 -43.53 -65.77
CA GLY A 4 -28.09 -43.47 -67.02
C GLY A 4 -26.67 -43.01 -66.75
N ILE A 5 -25.63 -43.83 -66.49
CA ILE A 5 -24.83 -44.70 -67.38
C ILE A 5 -24.33 -43.93 -68.63
N LEU A 6 -23.05 -43.72 -68.90
CA LEU A 6 -21.96 -44.58 -69.37
C LEU A 6 -20.78 -43.78 -69.99
N GLN A 7 -19.57 -44.24 -69.73
CA GLN A 7 -18.39 -44.48 -70.58
C GLN A 7 -17.56 -43.28 -71.08
N ALA A 8 -16.38 -43.15 -70.63
CA ALA A 8 -15.08 -43.75 -71.04
C ALA A 8 -14.52 -43.24 -72.37
N LEU A 9 -13.33 -42.61 -72.35
CA LEU A 9 -12.32 -42.78 -73.42
C LEU A 9 -10.93 -42.42 -72.83
N LEU A 10 -10.02 -43.40 -73.06
CA LEU A 10 -8.57 -43.31 -72.76
C LEU A 10 -7.89 -42.36 -73.78
N ALA A 11 -6.96 -41.52 -73.28
CA ALA A 11 -5.88 -40.97 -74.12
C ALA A 11 -4.62 -40.91 -73.29
N VAL A 12 -3.61 -41.67 -73.73
CA VAL A 12 -2.24 -41.78 -73.22
C VAL A 12 -1.50 -40.50 -73.61
N GLY A 13 -0.88 -39.85 -72.65
CA GLY A 13 0.03 -38.73 -72.89
C GLY A 13 1.13 -38.75 -71.83
N ALA A 14 2.32 -39.24 -72.24
CA ALA A 14 3.49 -39.19 -71.45
C ALA A 14 3.99 -37.76 -71.29
N TRP A 15 4.13 -37.27 -70.07
CA TRP A 15 4.88 -36.05 -69.81
C TRP A 15 5.94 -36.28 -68.71
N LEU A 16 7.14 -35.77 -69.03
CA LEU A 16 8.36 -35.80 -68.21
C LEU A 16 8.11 -35.28 -66.79
N ALA A 17 8.55 -36.07 -65.84
CA ALA A 17 8.67 -35.63 -64.43
C ALA A 17 9.92 -34.76 -64.29
N MET A 18 9.81 -33.44 -64.22
CA MET A 18 10.79 -32.57 -63.62
C MET A 18 10.58 -32.56 -62.10
N GLY A 19 11.49 -33.15 -61.38
CA GLY A 19 11.50 -33.09 -59.91
C GLY A 19 11.82 -31.69 -59.41
N LEU A 20 10.80 -30.98 -58.92
CA LEU A 20 11.01 -29.85 -58.05
C LEU A 20 11.17 -30.37 -56.60
N GLY A 21 12.43 -30.42 -56.15
CA GLY A 21 12.71 -30.65 -54.74
C GLY A 21 12.20 -29.46 -53.90
N VAL A 22 11.09 -29.63 -53.21
CA VAL A 22 10.68 -28.70 -52.17
C VAL A 22 11.63 -28.91 -50.97
N LEU A 23 12.58 -27.99 -50.79
CA LEU A 23 13.31 -27.87 -49.52
C LEU A 23 12.31 -27.47 -48.45
N ALA A 24 11.87 -28.45 -47.65
CA ALA A 24 11.19 -28.17 -46.38
C ALA A 24 12.21 -27.49 -45.45
N LEU A 25 12.13 -26.17 -45.30
CA LEU A 25 12.77 -25.47 -44.19
C LEU A 25 12.13 -26.02 -42.92
N ALA A 26 12.92 -26.83 -42.18
CA ALA A 26 12.55 -27.23 -40.81
C ALA A 26 12.38 -25.94 -40.02
N ALA A 27 11.14 -25.63 -39.65
CA ALA A 27 10.88 -24.62 -38.63
C ALA A 27 11.59 -25.11 -37.36
N GLY A 28 12.67 -24.43 -36.97
CA GLY A 28 13.32 -24.70 -35.70
C GLY A 28 12.30 -24.60 -34.58
N ASP A 29 12.38 -25.49 -33.61
CA ASP A 29 11.56 -25.42 -32.40
C ASP A 29 11.63 -23.98 -31.85
N PRO A 30 10.50 -23.39 -31.43
CA PRO A 30 10.50 -22.08 -30.81
C PRO A 30 11.45 -22.15 -29.60
N ALA A 31 12.36 -21.17 -29.50
CA ALA A 31 13.23 -21.06 -28.34
C ALA A 31 12.37 -21.15 -27.06
N PRO A 32 12.84 -21.90 -26.03
CA PRO A 32 12.10 -22.01 -24.79
C PRO A 32 11.77 -20.60 -24.27
N ALA A 33 10.50 -20.37 -23.98
CA ALA A 33 10.03 -19.09 -23.44
C ALA A 33 10.89 -18.73 -22.21
N GLU A 34 11.43 -17.51 -22.18
CA GLU A 34 12.15 -17.05 -20.98
C GLU A 34 11.24 -17.19 -19.76
N PRO A 35 11.75 -17.69 -18.62
CA PRO A 35 10.95 -17.76 -17.41
C PRO A 35 10.44 -16.36 -17.06
N PRO A 36 9.20 -16.23 -16.57
CA PRO A 36 8.63 -14.93 -16.24
C PRO A 36 9.57 -14.21 -15.26
N PRO A 37 9.73 -12.87 -15.41
CA PRO A 37 10.61 -12.11 -14.55
C PRO A 37 10.19 -12.29 -13.08
N ARG A 38 11.17 -12.63 -12.24
CA ARG A 38 10.93 -12.90 -10.82
C ARG A 38 10.54 -11.61 -10.11
N VAL A 39 9.41 -11.61 -9.40
CA VAL A 39 8.99 -10.47 -8.57
C VAL A 39 10.09 -10.07 -7.58
N PRO A 40 10.41 -8.78 -7.42
CA PRO A 40 11.42 -8.32 -6.46
C PRO A 40 11.00 -8.59 -5.02
N GLY A 41 11.98 -8.92 -4.16
CA GLY A 41 11.77 -9.19 -2.74
C GLY A 41 11.36 -10.63 -2.43
N VAL A 42 10.91 -10.86 -1.20
CA VAL A 42 10.39 -12.15 -0.73
C VAL A 42 8.87 -12.10 -0.77
N VAL A 43 8.24 -13.05 -1.44
CA VAL A 43 6.77 -13.12 -1.50
C VAL A 43 6.23 -13.55 -0.14
N ILE A 44 5.35 -12.72 0.43
CA ILE A 44 4.58 -13.01 1.64
C ILE A 44 3.25 -13.67 1.26
N ASP A 45 2.54 -13.09 0.30
CA ASP A 45 1.27 -13.61 -0.23
C ASP A 45 1.12 -13.29 -1.71
N HIS A 46 0.31 -14.10 -2.40
CA HIS A 46 0.03 -13.97 -3.82
C HIS A 46 -1.45 -14.22 -4.11
N ALA A 47 -2.05 -13.33 -4.85
CA ALA A 47 -3.43 -13.41 -5.33
C ALA A 47 -3.43 -13.42 -6.88
N PRO A 48 -3.47 -14.58 -7.54
CA PRO A 48 -3.43 -14.68 -9.00
C PRO A 48 -4.67 -14.04 -9.63
N ALA A 49 -4.55 -13.54 -10.87
CA ALA A 49 -5.61 -12.81 -11.59
C ALA A 49 -6.97 -13.55 -11.58
N ALA A 50 -6.98 -14.88 -11.71
CA ALA A 50 -8.19 -15.71 -11.69
C ALA A 50 -8.97 -15.65 -10.38
N SER A 51 -8.32 -15.29 -9.26
CA SER A 51 -8.97 -15.15 -7.95
C SER A 51 -10.01 -14.03 -7.93
N GLY A 52 -9.79 -12.95 -8.69
CA GLY A 52 -10.57 -11.72 -8.62
C GLY A 52 -10.40 -10.98 -7.29
N ILE A 53 -9.35 -11.31 -6.53
CA ILE A 53 -8.95 -10.68 -5.27
C ILE A 53 -7.66 -9.91 -5.55
N TYR A 54 -7.52 -8.74 -4.94
CA TYR A 54 -6.32 -7.92 -4.98
C TYR A 54 -5.72 -7.77 -3.59
N ILE A 55 -4.40 -7.66 -3.53
CA ILE A 55 -3.65 -7.38 -2.30
C ILE A 55 -3.92 -5.95 -1.87
N GLY A 56 -4.44 -5.78 -0.67
CA GLY A 56 -4.80 -4.49 -0.09
C GLY A 56 -3.63 -3.79 0.61
N SER A 57 -3.95 -3.04 1.64
CA SER A 57 -3.01 -2.18 2.35
C SER A 57 -2.11 -3.01 3.28
N PRO A 58 -0.78 -3.08 3.02
CA PRO A 58 0.13 -3.84 3.87
C PRO A 58 0.47 -3.14 5.18
N SER A 59 0.69 -3.91 6.24
CA SER A 59 1.33 -3.44 7.46
C SER A 59 2.38 -4.44 7.95
N ILE A 60 3.38 -3.95 8.72
CA ILE A 60 4.45 -4.78 9.28
C ILE A 60 4.81 -4.31 10.70
N ALA A 61 5.01 -5.27 11.60
CA ALA A 61 5.48 -5.05 12.96
C ALA A 61 6.59 -6.04 13.33
N ILE A 62 7.46 -5.63 14.25
CA ILE A 62 8.47 -6.48 14.89
C ILE A 62 7.98 -6.78 16.29
N LEU A 63 7.78 -8.05 16.63
CA LEU A 63 7.41 -8.48 17.97
C LEU A 63 8.59 -8.36 18.96
N PRO A 64 8.35 -8.27 20.28
CA PRO A 64 9.42 -8.19 21.26
C PRO A 64 10.44 -9.33 21.17
N GLY A 65 10.03 -10.51 20.72
CA GLY A 65 10.91 -11.66 20.47
C GLY A 65 11.70 -11.63 19.16
N GLY A 66 11.56 -10.55 18.36
CA GLY A 66 12.27 -10.39 17.09
C GLY A 66 11.59 -11.04 15.87
N GLU A 67 10.46 -11.73 16.05
CA GLU A 67 9.63 -12.26 14.95
C GLU A 67 8.96 -11.11 14.21
N TYR A 68 8.88 -11.18 12.89
CA TYR A 68 8.13 -10.21 12.09
C TYR A 68 6.71 -10.69 11.86
N VAL A 69 5.76 -9.77 11.94
CA VAL A 69 4.36 -10.01 11.56
C VAL A 69 3.98 -9.01 10.49
N ALA A 70 3.40 -9.50 9.40
CA ALA A 70 2.86 -8.67 8.32
C ALA A 70 1.39 -8.97 8.09
N SER A 71 0.66 -7.99 7.59
CA SER A 71 -0.75 -8.16 7.21
C SER A 71 -1.05 -7.42 5.92
N HIS A 72 -2.13 -7.81 5.26
CA HIS A 72 -2.75 -7.05 4.20
C HIS A 72 -4.26 -7.33 4.16
N ASP A 73 -5.02 -6.36 3.65
CA ASP A 73 -6.43 -6.55 3.37
C ASP A 73 -6.65 -7.20 2.02
N GLN A 74 -7.82 -7.78 1.82
CA GLN A 74 -8.30 -8.22 0.51
C GLN A 74 -9.33 -7.21 -0.02
N PHE A 75 -9.15 -6.77 -1.28
CA PHE A 75 -10.13 -5.98 -2.00
C PHE A 75 -10.33 -6.50 -3.42
N GLY A 76 -11.25 -5.92 -4.18
CA GLY A 76 -11.53 -6.31 -5.56
C GLY A 76 -12.86 -7.01 -5.76
N PRO A 77 -13.20 -7.40 -7.00
CA PRO A 77 -14.57 -7.78 -7.39
C PRO A 77 -15.12 -9.03 -6.69
N LYS A 78 -14.24 -9.91 -6.17
CA LYS A 78 -14.67 -11.10 -5.43
C LYS A 78 -14.36 -11.01 -3.93
N SER A 79 -14.00 -9.83 -3.41
CA SER A 79 -13.75 -9.60 -2.00
C SER A 79 -15.05 -9.32 -1.22
N THR A 80 -14.95 -9.35 0.10
CA THR A 80 -16.02 -8.96 1.01
C THR A 80 -15.80 -7.57 1.62
N GLU A 81 -14.97 -6.72 0.98
CA GLU A 81 -14.51 -5.44 1.53
C GLU A 81 -15.63 -4.49 1.95
N HIS A 82 -16.79 -4.53 1.29
CA HIS A 82 -17.93 -3.65 1.56
C HIS A 82 -18.90 -4.18 2.62
N THR A 83 -18.73 -5.41 3.10
CA THR A 83 -19.62 -6.06 4.06
C THR A 83 -18.89 -6.44 5.33
N CYS A 84 -18.08 -7.48 5.28
CA CYS A 84 -17.23 -7.96 6.36
C CYS A 84 -15.84 -8.20 5.78
N ALA A 85 -15.02 -7.15 5.77
CA ALA A 85 -13.71 -7.19 5.13
C ALA A 85 -12.80 -8.26 5.74
N LEU A 86 -11.78 -8.67 5.00
CA LEU A 86 -10.83 -9.68 5.42
C LEU A 86 -9.40 -9.11 5.40
N THR A 87 -8.73 -9.18 6.54
CA THR A 87 -7.29 -8.96 6.67
C THR A 87 -6.60 -10.29 6.91
N ARG A 88 -5.56 -10.59 6.13
CA ARG A 88 -4.71 -11.76 6.29
C ARG A 88 -3.45 -11.40 7.07
N VAL A 89 -3.04 -12.27 7.98
CA VAL A 89 -1.86 -12.10 8.84
C VAL A 89 -0.84 -13.19 8.55
N PHE A 90 0.42 -12.80 8.46
CA PHE A 90 1.56 -13.67 8.17
C PHE A 90 2.67 -13.41 9.19
N ALA A 91 3.54 -14.38 9.41
CA ALA A 91 4.70 -14.20 10.27
C ALA A 91 5.96 -14.83 9.69
N SER A 92 7.10 -14.28 10.11
CA SER A 92 8.44 -14.75 9.77
C SER A 92 9.31 -14.82 11.03
N ALA A 93 9.78 -16.03 11.33
CA ALA A 93 10.70 -16.29 12.44
C ALA A 93 12.19 -16.20 12.02
N ASP A 94 12.47 -15.98 10.74
CA ASP A 94 13.81 -15.99 10.15
C ASP A 94 14.22 -14.66 9.52
N ARG A 95 13.69 -13.56 10.08
CA ARG A 95 13.98 -12.18 9.66
C ARG A 95 13.56 -11.87 8.23
N GLY A 96 12.44 -12.43 7.78
CA GLY A 96 11.82 -12.14 6.49
C GLY A 96 12.31 -13.02 5.34
N ARG A 97 13.10 -14.06 5.59
CA ARG A 97 13.54 -15.01 4.54
C ARG A 97 12.43 -15.91 4.07
N SER A 98 11.53 -16.29 4.99
CA SER A 98 10.32 -17.05 4.69
C SER A 98 9.14 -16.53 5.52
N TRP A 99 7.92 -16.75 5.01
CA TRP A 99 6.69 -16.29 5.61
C TRP A 99 5.64 -17.39 5.66
N GLN A 100 4.89 -17.43 6.75
CA GLN A 100 3.80 -18.40 6.93
C GLN A 100 2.51 -17.65 7.23
N HIS A 101 1.42 -18.07 6.59
CA HIS A 101 0.08 -17.59 6.93
C HIS A 101 -0.23 -17.96 8.39
N ARG A 102 -0.80 -17.01 9.14
CA ARG A 102 -1.05 -17.15 10.57
C ARG A 102 -2.52 -17.07 10.95
N ALA A 103 -3.24 -16.11 10.39
CA ALA A 103 -4.66 -15.91 10.66
C ALA A 103 -5.38 -15.16 9.55
N ASP A 104 -6.67 -15.41 9.42
CA ASP A 104 -7.62 -14.61 8.67
C ASP A 104 -8.52 -13.86 9.66
N VAL A 105 -8.49 -12.52 9.61
CA VAL A 105 -9.20 -11.64 10.55
C VAL A 105 -10.36 -10.98 9.81
N ARG A 106 -11.58 -11.46 10.05
CA ARG A 106 -12.81 -10.91 9.44
C ARG A 106 -13.26 -9.64 10.14
N GLY A 107 -13.91 -8.73 9.41
CA GLY A 107 -14.32 -7.43 9.93
C GLY A 107 -13.10 -6.57 10.28
N GLN A 108 -12.10 -6.54 9.37
CA GLN A 108 -10.90 -5.76 9.54
C GLN A 108 -10.37 -5.30 8.18
N PHE A 109 -10.15 -3.98 8.02
CA PHE A 109 -9.75 -3.35 6.77
C PHE A 109 -8.88 -2.11 7.01
N TRP A 110 -7.98 -1.75 6.08
CA TRP A 110 -7.07 -0.60 6.15
C TRP A 110 -6.27 -0.53 7.46
N SER A 111 -5.79 -1.66 7.92
CA SER A 111 -5.37 -1.83 9.30
C SER A 111 -3.88 -1.73 9.49
N THR A 112 -3.48 -1.06 10.58
CA THR A 112 -2.11 -0.97 11.05
C THR A 112 -1.86 -2.03 12.12
N LEU A 113 -0.78 -2.80 11.96
CA LEU A 113 -0.17 -3.59 13.02
C LEU A 113 0.74 -2.68 13.87
N PHE A 114 0.63 -2.77 15.18
CA PHE A 114 1.58 -2.14 16.09
C PHE A 114 1.70 -2.94 17.39
N VAL A 115 2.86 -2.86 18.02
CA VAL A 115 3.11 -3.46 19.34
C VAL A 115 2.98 -2.39 20.40
N HIS A 116 2.20 -2.67 21.43
CA HIS A 116 2.10 -1.82 22.61
C HIS A 116 2.07 -2.65 23.87
N ARG A 117 2.97 -2.36 24.84
CA ARG A 117 3.10 -3.05 26.13
C ARG A 117 3.20 -4.57 26.00
N GLY A 118 3.88 -5.04 24.95
CA GLY A 118 4.12 -6.46 24.67
C GLY A 118 3.02 -7.17 23.87
N ASP A 119 1.81 -6.61 23.78
CA ASP A 119 0.72 -7.16 22.98
C ASP A 119 0.77 -6.59 21.54
N LEU A 120 0.31 -7.39 20.57
CA LEU A 120 0.15 -6.97 19.18
C LEU A 120 -1.28 -6.47 18.95
N TYR A 121 -1.40 -5.32 18.32
CA TYR A 121 -2.68 -4.72 17.98
C TYR A 121 -2.87 -4.60 16.47
N LEU A 122 -4.12 -4.66 16.02
CA LEU A 122 -4.56 -4.42 14.65
C LEU A 122 -5.69 -3.40 14.68
N MET A 123 -5.43 -2.18 14.18
CA MET A 123 -6.37 -1.06 14.23
C MET A 123 -6.68 -0.56 12.83
N GLY A 124 -7.95 -0.49 12.48
CA GLY A 124 -8.45 -0.06 11.19
C GLY A 124 -9.95 0.11 11.16
N THR A 125 -10.59 -0.21 10.04
CA THR A 125 -12.04 -0.17 9.89
C THR A 125 -12.63 -1.58 9.79
N TRP A 126 -13.91 -1.74 10.09
CA TRP A 126 -14.61 -3.03 9.95
C TRP A 126 -14.73 -3.47 8.49
N SER A 127 -14.93 -2.53 7.60
CA SER A 127 -15.10 -2.73 6.17
C SER A 127 -14.70 -1.44 5.43
N HIS A 128 -14.76 -1.44 4.14
CA HIS A 128 -14.62 -0.24 3.31
C HIS A 128 -15.67 0.82 3.75
N TYR A 129 -15.19 1.93 4.32
CA TYR A 129 -16.01 2.96 5.01
C TYR A 129 -16.84 2.42 6.19
N GLY A 130 -16.29 1.48 6.93
CA GLY A 130 -16.92 0.93 8.13
C GLY A 130 -16.60 1.69 9.42
N ASN A 131 -17.09 1.14 10.53
CA ASN A 131 -16.77 1.59 11.88
C ASN A 131 -15.26 1.48 12.16
N LEU A 132 -14.74 2.35 13.02
CA LEU A 132 -13.36 2.27 13.49
C LEU A 132 -13.23 1.18 14.56
N VAL A 133 -12.34 0.22 14.35
CA VAL A 133 -12.16 -0.96 15.20
C VAL A 133 -10.70 -1.22 15.55
N ILE A 134 -10.50 -1.85 16.71
CA ILE A 134 -9.20 -2.32 17.18
C ILE A 134 -9.32 -3.74 17.71
N ARG A 135 -8.28 -4.54 17.49
CA ARG A 135 -8.15 -5.90 18.03
C ARG A 135 -6.82 -6.06 18.72
N ARG A 136 -6.75 -6.97 19.69
CA ARG A 136 -5.54 -7.35 20.40
C ARG A 136 -5.26 -8.83 20.24
N SER A 137 -4.00 -9.16 20.03
CA SER A 137 -3.44 -10.50 20.06
C SER A 137 -2.34 -10.59 21.11
N ARG A 138 -2.38 -11.64 21.94
CA ARG A 138 -1.35 -11.94 22.96
C ARG A 138 -0.45 -13.11 22.57
N ASP A 139 -0.68 -13.69 21.40
CA ASP A 139 0.00 -14.88 20.90
C ASP A 139 0.70 -14.65 19.55
N GLY A 140 1.07 -13.39 19.29
CA GLY A 140 1.80 -13.00 18.09
C GLY A 140 0.97 -13.02 16.82
N GLY A 141 -0.33 -12.78 16.90
CA GLY A 141 -1.23 -12.67 15.75
C GLY A 141 -1.93 -13.98 15.34
N ARG A 142 -1.89 -15.02 16.19
CA ARG A 142 -2.62 -16.29 15.94
C ARG A 142 -4.10 -16.14 16.25
N THR A 143 -4.41 -15.54 17.40
CA THR A 143 -5.79 -15.25 17.80
C THR A 143 -5.98 -13.75 18.10
N TRP A 144 -7.19 -13.25 17.92
CA TRP A 144 -7.54 -11.87 18.02
C TRP A 144 -8.84 -11.65 18.79
N THR A 145 -8.90 -10.59 19.60
CA THR A 145 -10.18 -10.17 20.20
C THR A 145 -11.17 -9.75 19.11
N GLU A 146 -12.47 -9.99 19.37
CA GLU A 146 -13.54 -9.58 18.46
C GLU A 146 -14.11 -8.22 18.86
N PRO A 147 -14.12 -7.21 17.97
CA PRO A 147 -14.84 -5.96 18.22
C PRO A 147 -16.34 -6.22 18.29
N ARG A 148 -16.95 -5.91 19.43
CA ARG A 148 -18.39 -6.15 19.65
C ARG A 148 -19.14 -4.86 20.00
N ASP A 149 -18.58 -4.08 20.90
CA ASP A 149 -19.16 -2.88 21.44
C ASP A 149 -18.09 -1.91 21.95
N ALA A 150 -18.49 -0.78 22.52
CA ALA A 150 -17.60 0.25 23.05
C ALA A 150 -16.69 -0.23 24.20
N THR A 151 -16.95 -1.37 24.81
CA THR A 151 -16.08 -1.96 25.84
C THR A 151 -15.11 -2.98 25.29
N CYS A 152 -15.29 -3.40 24.03
CA CYS A 152 -14.47 -4.43 23.40
C CYS A 152 -14.26 -4.15 21.90
N GLY A 153 -13.36 -3.22 21.57
CA GLY A 153 -12.77 -3.06 20.25
C GLY A 153 -13.55 -2.26 19.22
N LEU A 154 -14.82 -1.89 19.44
CA LEU A 154 -15.55 -0.92 18.62
C LEU A 154 -15.24 0.49 19.14
N LEU A 155 -14.34 1.21 18.46
CA LEU A 155 -13.85 2.51 18.93
C LEU A 155 -14.78 3.67 18.55
N ALA A 156 -15.35 3.64 17.35
CA ALA A 156 -16.30 4.64 16.91
C ALA A 156 -17.19 4.08 15.79
N GLU A 157 -18.49 4.38 15.87
CA GLU A 157 -19.40 4.15 14.76
C GLU A 157 -19.31 5.29 13.75
N GLY A 158 -19.39 4.95 12.47
CA GLY A 158 -19.31 5.93 11.39
C GLY A 158 -18.79 5.36 10.08
N ARG A 159 -18.39 6.26 9.21
CA ARG A 159 -17.83 5.95 7.89
C ARG A 159 -16.40 6.43 7.84
N PHE A 160 -15.49 5.57 8.31
CA PHE A 160 -14.07 5.89 8.40
C PHE A 160 -13.31 5.38 7.19
N HIS A 161 -12.28 6.14 6.85
CA HIS A 161 -11.20 5.77 5.94
C HIS A 161 -9.89 5.89 6.69
N CYS A 162 -8.95 5.03 6.42
CA CYS A 162 -7.59 5.13 6.93
C CYS A 162 -6.63 4.30 6.05
N ALA A 163 -5.38 4.24 6.43
CA ALA A 163 -4.38 3.36 5.85
C ALA A 163 -3.50 2.79 6.97
N PRO A 164 -2.70 1.76 6.71
CA PRO A 164 -1.62 1.36 7.59
C PRO A 164 -0.58 2.49 7.71
N VAL A 165 -0.73 3.28 8.75
CA VAL A 165 0.16 4.41 9.09
C VAL A 165 0.61 4.25 10.53
N PRO A 166 1.77 4.79 10.93
CA PRO A 166 2.29 4.60 12.27
C PRO A 166 1.32 5.04 13.37
N VAL A 167 1.27 4.28 14.45
CA VAL A 167 0.76 4.74 15.73
C VAL A 167 1.96 5.36 16.47
N LEU A 168 1.88 6.65 16.75
CA LEU A 168 2.93 7.41 17.41
C LEU A 168 2.68 7.44 18.92
N GLU A 169 3.68 7.07 19.73
CA GLU A 169 3.68 7.39 21.14
C GLU A 169 4.36 8.75 21.36
N HIS A 170 3.63 9.70 21.94
CA HIS A 170 4.14 11.04 22.24
C HIS A 170 3.41 11.65 23.44
N ALA A 171 4.19 12.24 24.36
CA ALA A 171 3.69 12.92 25.56
C ALA A 171 2.68 12.08 26.37
N GLY A 172 2.97 10.78 26.59
CA GLY A 172 2.13 9.88 27.38
C GLY A 172 0.83 9.43 26.67
N ARG A 173 0.72 9.65 25.36
CA ARG A 173 -0.42 9.22 24.56
C ARG A 173 0.00 8.51 23.27
N LEU A 174 -0.83 7.58 22.83
CA LEU A 174 -0.79 7.02 21.46
C LEU A 174 -1.64 7.90 20.54
N TRP A 175 -1.12 8.15 19.34
CA TRP A 175 -1.75 8.98 18.33
C TRP A 175 -1.82 8.27 16.98
N ARG A 176 -2.94 8.37 16.29
CA ARG A 176 -3.11 7.86 14.93
C ARG A 176 -3.98 8.79 14.10
N ALA A 177 -3.62 8.95 12.84
CA ALA A 177 -4.45 9.62 11.84
C ALA A 177 -5.58 8.68 11.37
N VAL A 178 -6.74 9.25 11.17
CA VAL A 178 -7.89 8.64 10.49
C VAL A 178 -8.61 9.71 9.69
N GLU A 179 -9.37 9.32 8.71
CA GLU A 179 -10.29 10.18 7.98
C GLU A 179 -11.72 9.67 8.16
N ASP A 180 -12.69 10.56 8.03
CA ASP A 180 -14.09 10.18 7.91
C ASP A 180 -14.73 10.80 6.67
N THR A 181 -15.92 10.33 6.29
CA THR A 181 -16.67 10.89 5.18
C THR A 181 -18.16 10.85 5.42
N THR A 182 -18.84 11.90 4.96
CA THR A 182 -20.31 11.93 4.90
C THR A 182 -20.86 11.44 3.55
N GLN A 183 -19.98 11.25 2.56
CA GLN A 183 -20.31 10.88 1.18
C GLN A 183 -19.50 9.67 0.71
N PRO A 184 -19.77 8.44 1.17
CA PRO A 184 -18.92 7.28 0.90
C PRO A 184 -18.90 6.82 -0.56
N ARG A 185 -19.80 7.34 -1.40
CA ARG A 185 -19.80 7.05 -2.85
C ARG A 185 -18.88 7.99 -3.65
N ARG A 186 -18.28 8.99 -3.01
CA ARG A 186 -17.38 9.95 -3.64
C ARG A 186 -16.01 9.86 -3.00
N TRP A 187 -15.03 9.43 -3.77
CA TRP A 187 -13.63 9.37 -3.34
C TRP A 187 -13.01 10.76 -3.24
N GLY A 188 -12.14 10.94 -2.24
CA GLY A 188 -11.24 12.09 -2.13
C GLY A 188 -11.88 13.28 -1.44
N LEU A 189 -12.37 14.27 -2.17
CA LEU A 189 -12.77 15.59 -1.64
C LEU A 189 -13.67 15.57 -0.39
N PRO A 190 -14.65 14.66 -0.20
CA PRO A 190 -15.46 14.59 1.00
C PRO A 190 -14.75 14.07 2.25
N PHE A 191 -13.50 13.57 2.13
CA PHE A 191 -12.78 13.05 3.28
C PHE A 191 -12.27 14.20 4.14
N ARG A 192 -12.49 14.06 5.45
CA ARG A 192 -12.12 15.04 6.46
C ARG A 192 -11.00 14.47 7.31
N ALA A 193 -9.96 15.27 7.55
CA ALA A 193 -8.86 14.84 8.42
C ALA A 193 -9.33 14.77 9.88
N ARG A 194 -8.95 13.70 10.58
CA ARG A 194 -9.12 13.50 12.01
C ARG A 194 -7.89 12.84 12.61
N VAL A 195 -7.77 12.92 13.92
CA VAL A 195 -6.82 12.14 14.70
C VAL A 195 -7.55 11.49 15.86
N ILE A 196 -7.07 10.30 16.25
CA ILE A 196 -7.56 9.60 17.43
C ILE A 196 -6.38 9.36 18.38
N SER A 197 -6.58 9.51 19.69
CA SER A 197 -5.51 9.32 20.68
C SER A 197 -6.04 8.70 21.96
N ALA A 198 -5.19 7.91 22.64
CA ALA A 198 -5.47 7.32 23.95
C ALA A 198 -4.26 7.45 24.87
N PRO A 199 -4.43 7.54 26.23
CA PRO A 199 -3.32 7.40 27.15
C PRO A 199 -2.57 6.08 26.96
N VAL A 200 -1.24 6.07 27.12
CA VAL A 200 -0.41 4.87 26.92
C VAL A 200 -0.70 3.76 27.93
N ASP A 201 -1.29 4.08 29.06
CA ASP A 201 -1.61 3.13 30.13
C ASP A 201 -3.09 2.64 30.08
N ALA A 202 -3.89 3.17 29.17
CA ALA A 202 -5.30 2.80 29.04
C ALA A 202 -5.48 1.41 28.39
N ASP A 203 -6.66 0.79 28.64
CA ASP A 203 -7.08 -0.37 27.87
C ASP A 203 -7.56 0.07 26.48
N LEU A 204 -6.74 -0.19 25.48
CA LEU A 204 -6.96 0.26 24.10
C LEU A 204 -8.19 -0.40 23.45
N LEU A 205 -8.76 -1.45 24.02
CA LEU A 205 -10.01 -2.06 23.52
C LEU A 205 -11.27 -1.28 23.90
N ARG A 206 -11.16 -0.33 24.82
CA ARG A 206 -12.29 0.48 25.30
C ARG A 206 -12.38 1.78 24.51
N ALA A 207 -13.56 2.08 23.99
CA ALA A 207 -13.81 3.31 23.22
C ALA A 207 -13.64 4.58 24.06
N ASP A 208 -14.02 4.54 25.35
CA ASP A 208 -13.91 5.67 26.28
C ASP A 208 -12.46 6.05 26.64
N ALA A 209 -11.49 5.17 26.36
CA ALA A 209 -10.07 5.49 26.43
C ALA A 209 -9.58 6.39 25.28
N TRP A 210 -10.33 6.43 24.18
CA TRP A 210 -9.91 7.15 22.97
C TRP A 210 -10.63 8.50 22.83
N THR A 211 -9.86 9.51 22.48
CA THR A 211 -10.37 10.82 22.08
C THR A 211 -10.24 10.98 20.58
N LEU A 212 -11.36 11.17 19.89
CA LEU A 212 -11.41 11.44 18.46
C LEU A 212 -11.57 12.95 18.24
N SER A 213 -10.70 13.59 17.45
CA SER A 213 -10.77 15.02 17.18
C SER A 213 -12.04 15.39 16.40
N GLU A 214 -12.43 16.67 16.45
CA GLU A 214 -13.39 17.20 15.49
C GLU A 214 -12.85 17.06 14.06
N PRO A 215 -13.72 16.81 13.07
CA PRO A 215 -13.30 16.66 11.69
C PRO A 215 -12.90 17.99 11.06
N LEU A 216 -11.75 18.00 10.38
CA LEU A 216 -11.30 19.13 9.57
C LEU A 216 -11.66 18.86 8.10
N PRO A 217 -12.64 19.55 7.52
CA PRO A 217 -13.00 19.41 6.11
C PRO A 217 -11.98 20.09 5.19
N GLY A 218 -11.76 19.51 4.02
CA GLY A 218 -11.06 20.19 2.93
C GLY A 218 -11.99 21.10 2.12
N ARG A 219 -11.40 21.95 1.27
CA ARG A 219 -12.13 22.84 0.37
C ARG A 219 -11.69 22.65 -1.07
N PRO A 220 -12.64 22.60 -2.02
CA PRO A 220 -12.32 22.31 -3.42
C PRO A 220 -11.45 23.38 -4.10
N GLU A 221 -11.47 24.63 -3.62
CA GLU A 221 -10.68 25.74 -4.16
C GLU A 221 -9.18 25.66 -3.84
N TRP A 222 -8.77 24.85 -2.87
CA TRP A 222 -7.37 24.70 -2.51
C TRP A 222 -6.54 24.08 -3.64
N LEU A 223 -5.24 24.36 -3.66
CA LEU A 223 -4.31 23.92 -4.73
C LEU A 223 -4.83 24.32 -6.13
N GLU A 224 -5.31 25.55 -6.28
CA GLU A 224 -5.84 26.07 -7.55
C GLU A 224 -7.02 25.23 -8.08
N GLY A 225 -7.91 24.77 -7.20
CA GLY A 225 -9.03 23.91 -7.56
C GLY A 225 -8.68 22.44 -7.80
N LYS A 226 -7.48 22.02 -7.43
CA LYS A 226 -6.98 20.63 -7.64
C LYS A 226 -6.91 19.80 -6.36
N PHE A 227 -7.37 20.33 -5.24
CA PHE A 227 -7.43 19.57 -3.97
C PHE A 227 -8.47 18.47 -4.04
N ASN A 228 -8.08 17.23 -3.74
CA ASN A 228 -8.98 16.10 -3.73
C ASN A 228 -8.85 15.29 -2.43
N GLY A 229 -9.19 15.95 -1.32
CA GLY A 229 -9.38 15.35 -0.01
C GLY A 229 -8.11 15.15 0.82
N PHE A 230 -8.34 14.97 2.10
CA PHE A 230 -7.35 14.54 3.07
C PHE A 230 -7.33 13.02 3.12
N LEU A 231 -6.17 12.39 2.88
CA LEU A 231 -6.04 10.95 2.76
C LEU A 231 -4.85 10.43 3.57
N GLU A 232 -5.01 9.29 4.24
CA GLU A 232 -3.94 8.41 4.69
C GLU A 232 -2.83 9.14 5.49
N GLY A 233 -3.24 9.88 6.53
CA GLY A 233 -2.36 10.77 7.29
C GLY A 233 -1.36 10.05 8.17
N ASN A 234 -0.24 10.73 8.47
CA ASN A 234 0.80 10.30 9.39
C ASN A 234 0.92 11.32 10.53
N VAL A 235 0.61 10.92 11.77
CA VAL A 235 0.89 11.75 12.92
C VAL A 235 2.36 11.64 13.29
N VAL A 236 3.05 12.77 13.34
CA VAL A 236 4.47 12.87 13.72
C VAL A 236 4.70 14.09 14.61
N ALA A 237 5.68 14.03 15.51
CA ALA A 237 6.15 15.19 16.25
C ALA A 237 7.20 15.93 15.41
N ASN A 238 7.07 17.25 15.24
CA ASN A 238 8.08 18.07 14.57
C ASN A 238 9.29 18.29 15.49
N PRO A 239 10.39 18.92 15.01
CA PRO A 239 11.58 19.15 15.84
C PRO A 239 11.33 19.98 17.11
N ALA A 240 10.26 20.76 17.17
CA ALA A 240 9.84 21.51 18.36
C ALA A 240 8.94 20.68 19.31
N GLY A 241 8.72 19.39 19.03
CA GLY A 241 7.85 18.51 19.82
C GLY A 241 6.35 18.72 19.56
N GLN A 242 5.96 19.56 18.61
CA GLN A 242 4.57 19.79 18.27
C GLN A 242 4.06 18.69 17.32
N LEU A 243 2.83 18.23 17.53
CA LEU A 243 2.24 17.20 16.68
C LEU A 243 1.68 17.79 15.38
N VAL A 244 1.96 17.11 14.29
CA VAL A 244 1.38 17.37 12.97
C VAL A 244 0.87 16.08 12.36
N ASN A 245 -0.19 16.17 11.55
CA ASN A 245 -0.68 15.09 10.70
C ASN A 245 -0.37 15.44 9.25
N ILE A 246 0.56 14.69 8.63
CA ILE A 246 0.95 14.90 7.22
C ILE A 246 0.19 13.88 6.39
N LEU A 247 -0.68 14.38 5.49
CA LEU A 247 -1.59 13.54 4.72
C LEU A 247 -1.21 13.48 3.24
N ARG A 248 -1.61 12.40 2.62
CA ARG A 248 -1.68 12.31 1.15
C ARG A 248 -2.73 13.28 0.62
N VAL A 249 -2.47 13.88 -0.54
CA VAL A 249 -3.48 14.58 -1.34
C VAL A 249 -3.43 14.11 -2.79
N ASP A 250 -4.56 13.68 -3.32
CA ASP A 250 -4.67 13.27 -4.71
C ASP A 250 -4.80 14.50 -5.62
N CYS A 251 -3.70 15.21 -5.83
CA CYS A 251 -3.64 16.28 -6.80
C CYS A 251 -2.96 15.80 -8.10
N PRO A 252 -3.41 16.23 -9.30
CA PRO A 252 -2.96 15.66 -10.58
C PRO A 252 -1.44 15.73 -10.80
N GLN A 253 -0.81 16.83 -10.41
CA GLN A 253 0.63 17.02 -10.57
C GLN A 253 1.46 16.26 -9.53
N GLY A 254 0.85 15.86 -8.40
CA GLY A 254 1.55 15.23 -7.27
C GLY A 254 2.48 16.20 -6.54
N GLY A 255 3.38 15.64 -5.74
CA GLY A 255 4.44 16.41 -5.08
C GLY A 255 4.01 17.32 -3.94
N LYS A 256 2.72 17.34 -3.56
CA LYS A 256 2.20 18.12 -2.44
C LYS A 256 1.66 17.19 -1.35
N ALA A 257 1.75 17.66 -0.09
CA ALA A 257 1.10 17.03 1.06
C ALA A 257 0.60 18.12 2.03
N PRO A 258 -0.64 18.04 2.53
CA PRO A 258 -1.11 18.93 3.59
C PRO A 258 -0.52 18.49 4.94
N MET A 259 -0.01 19.45 5.72
CA MET A 259 0.52 19.27 7.07
C MET A 259 -0.44 19.93 8.07
N VAL A 260 -1.38 19.16 8.58
CA VAL A 260 -2.38 19.62 9.56
C VAL A 260 -1.74 19.67 10.94
N ARG A 261 -1.80 20.84 11.61
CA ARG A 261 -1.31 21.02 12.97
C ARG A 261 -2.32 20.45 13.98
N ILE A 262 -1.82 19.72 14.97
CA ILE A 262 -2.62 19.20 16.09
C ILE A 262 -2.30 20.08 17.31
N ARG A 263 -3.28 20.85 17.78
CA ARG A 263 -3.13 21.74 18.94
C ARG A 263 -3.13 20.95 20.25
N ALA A 264 -2.65 21.55 21.30
CA ALA A 264 -2.62 20.93 22.64
C ALA A 264 -4.01 20.52 23.17
N ASP A 265 -5.06 21.22 22.73
CA ASP A 265 -6.47 20.89 23.03
C ASP A 265 -7.08 19.80 22.10
N GLY A 266 -6.26 19.20 21.24
CA GLY A 266 -6.68 18.17 20.27
C GLY A 266 -7.35 18.71 19.00
N ARG A 267 -7.55 20.02 18.88
CA ARG A 267 -8.15 20.62 17.66
C ARG A 267 -7.14 20.59 16.51
N LEU A 268 -7.68 20.39 15.32
CA LEU A 268 -6.92 20.44 14.08
C LEU A 268 -6.93 21.87 13.50
N ALA A 269 -5.80 22.30 12.95
CA ALA A 269 -5.66 23.58 12.28
C ALA A 269 -4.86 23.43 10.98
N PHE A 270 -5.30 24.12 9.93
CA PHE A 270 -4.68 24.08 8.62
C PHE A 270 -4.81 25.46 7.95
N ASP A 271 -3.69 26.00 7.47
CA ASP A 271 -3.63 27.21 6.67
C ASP A 271 -3.20 26.82 5.24
N PRO A 272 -4.09 26.92 4.23
CA PRO A 272 -3.76 26.52 2.86
C PRO A 272 -2.63 27.32 2.23
N ALA A 273 -2.32 28.51 2.74
CA ALA A 273 -1.22 29.34 2.24
C ALA A 273 0.16 28.86 2.76
N ALA A 274 0.20 28.22 3.93
CA ALA A 274 1.45 27.86 4.60
C ALA A 274 1.68 26.35 4.83
N ASP A 275 0.59 25.58 4.86
CA ASP A 275 0.64 24.18 5.34
C ASP A 275 0.58 23.12 4.22
N PHE A 276 0.58 23.51 2.94
CA PHE A 276 0.90 22.59 1.85
C PHE A 276 2.43 22.54 1.66
N ILE A 277 3.01 21.40 2.00
CA ILE A 277 4.45 21.16 1.85
C ILE A 277 4.75 20.43 0.53
N ASP A 278 5.99 20.55 0.05
CA ASP A 278 6.50 19.75 -1.06
C ASP A 278 7.00 18.39 -0.54
N LEU A 279 6.31 17.31 -0.94
CA LEU A 279 6.67 15.95 -0.60
C LEU A 279 6.73 15.08 -1.86
N PRO A 280 7.91 14.59 -2.28
CA PRO A 280 8.00 13.64 -3.38
C PRO A 280 7.09 12.44 -3.14
N GLY A 281 6.17 12.16 -4.06
CA GLY A 281 5.22 11.04 -3.89
C GLY A 281 3.97 11.35 -3.07
N GLY A 282 3.74 12.57 -2.59
CA GLY A 282 2.59 12.97 -1.77
C GLY A 282 1.20 12.68 -2.35
N ALA A 283 1.09 12.32 -3.64
CA ALA A 283 -0.16 11.89 -4.27
C ALA A 283 -0.51 10.41 -4.02
N LYS A 284 0.32 9.65 -3.32
CA LYS A 284 0.09 8.24 -2.94
C LYS A 284 0.40 8.04 -1.46
N LYS A 285 -0.05 6.92 -0.87
CA LYS A 285 0.23 6.58 0.52
C LYS A 285 1.74 6.50 0.77
N PHE A 286 2.17 7.07 1.86
CA PHE A 286 3.53 7.01 2.38
C PHE A 286 3.50 6.73 3.89
N THR A 287 4.65 6.39 4.45
CA THR A 287 4.83 6.16 5.89
C THR A 287 6.03 6.95 6.36
N ILE A 288 5.84 7.85 7.32
CA ILE A 288 6.89 8.68 7.90
C ILE A 288 7.29 8.13 9.27
N ARG A 289 8.60 8.00 9.52
CA ARG A 289 9.16 7.64 10.83
C ARG A 289 10.35 8.54 11.16
N PHE A 290 10.47 8.89 12.43
CA PHE A 290 11.63 9.64 12.95
C PHE A 290 12.74 8.66 13.34
N ASP A 291 13.96 8.95 12.92
CA ASP A 291 15.17 8.21 13.29
C ASP A 291 15.97 9.02 14.32
N PRO A 292 16.00 8.60 15.58
CA PRO A 292 16.72 9.33 16.64
C PRO A 292 18.25 9.29 16.45
N VAL A 293 18.78 8.33 15.65
CA VAL A 293 20.22 8.22 15.39
C VAL A 293 20.71 9.36 14.51
N THR A 294 19.94 9.72 13.48
CA THR A 294 20.29 10.81 12.54
C THR A 294 19.58 12.12 12.85
N GLY A 295 18.58 12.12 13.75
CA GLY A 295 17.72 13.28 14.00
C GLY A 295 16.87 13.65 12.78
N ARG A 296 16.59 12.70 11.87
CA ARG A 296 15.86 12.94 10.62
C ARG A 296 14.57 12.11 10.54
N TYR A 297 13.63 12.61 9.78
CA TYR A 297 12.45 11.90 9.33
C TYR A 297 12.75 11.18 8.02
N TRP A 298 12.32 9.93 7.93
CA TRP A 298 12.47 9.10 6.75
C TRP A 298 11.11 8.66 6.24
N SER A 299 10.98 8.51 4.93
CA SER A 299 9.77 7.97 4.33
C SER A 299 10.07 7.13 3.09
N LEU A 300 9.29 6.07 2.90
CA LEU A 300 9.19 5.37 1.63
C LEU A 300 8.01 5.94 0.85
N VAL A 301 8.26 6.38 -0.37
CA VAL A 301 7.28 7.08 -1.21
C VAL A 301 7.22 6.51 -2.63
N ASN A 302 6.07 6.59 -3.28
CA ASN A 302 6.00 6.39 -4.72
C ASN A 302 6.43 7.69 -5.43
N TYR A 303 7.71 7.74 -5.78
CA TYR A 303 8.29 8.83 -6.55
C TYR A 303 7.76 8.84 -7.99
N VAL A 304 7.62 10.02 -8.59
CA VAL A 304 7.25 10.18 -10.01
C VAL A 304 8.50 10.64 -10.78
N PRO A 305 9.22 9.73 -11.46
CA PRO A 305 10.37 10.09 -12.29
C PRO A 305 10.02 11.14 -13.36
N PRO A 306 10.99 11.98 -13.79
CA PRO A 306 10.75 13.03 -14.77
C PRO A 306 10.05 12.57 -16.06
N LYS A 307 10.40 11.39 -16.57
CA LYS A 307 9.81 10.81 -17.79
C LYS A 307 8.30 10.51 -17.67
N TYR A 308 7.77 10.37 -16.44
CA TYR A 308 6.34 10.07 -16.20
C TYR A 308 5.53 11.28 -15.73
N ARG A 309 6.10 12.49 -15.65
CA ARG A 309 5.41 13.70 -15.15
C ARG A 309 4.18 14.13 -15.95
N LYS A 310 4.05 13.64 -17.20
CA LYS A 310 2.86 13.85 -18.02
C LYS A 310 1.68 12.96 -17.62
N LEU A 311 1.92 11.91 -16.88
CA LEU A 311 0.88 11.02 -16.35
C LEU A 311 0.30 11.61 -15.05
N ARG A 312 -0.94 11.20 -14.71
CA ARG A 312 -1.52 11.56 -13.41
C ARG A 312 -0.67 10.97 -12.29
N ALA A 313 -0.17 11.80 -11.39
CA ALA A 313 0.78 11.39 -10.34
C ALA A 313 0.28 10.24 -9.47
N ALA A 314 -1.02 10.21 -9.13
CA ALA A 314 -1.62 9.11 -8.34
C ALA A 314 -1.61 7.75 -9.04
N SER A 315 -1.46 7.72 -10.38
CA SER A 315 -1.41 6.48 -11.17
C SER A 315 0.01 5.95 -11.39
N VAL A 316 1.05 6.78 -11.17
CA VAL A 316 2.45 6.36 -11.32
C VAL A 316 2.93 5.69 -10.04
N ARG A 317 2.99 4.36 -10.03
CA ARG A 317 3.28 3.54 -8.84
C ARG A 317 4.51 2.64 -8.99
N ASN A 318 5.17 2.69 -10.13
CA ASN A 318 6.26 1.81 -10.55
C ASN A 318 7.63 2.16 -9.97
N THR A 319 7.72 3.16 -9.08
CA THR A 319 8.98 3.58 -8.46
C THR A 319 8.79 3.79 -6.96
N LEU A 320 9.48 2.99 -6.15
CA LEU A 320 9.59 3.17 -4.71
C LEU A 320 10.91 3.85 -4.39
N ALA A 321 10.86 4.95 -3.67
CA ALA A 321 12.02 5.73 -3.30
C ALA A 321 12.09 6.01 -1.79
N LEU A 322 13.31 6.21 -1.30
CA LEU A 322 13.62 6.66 0.04
C LEU A 322 13.81 8.18 0.03
N VAL A 323 13.11 8.88 0.90
CA VAL A 323 13.25 10.31 1.10
C VAL A 323 13.52 10.62 2.57
N ALA A 324 14.19 11.74 2.84
CA ALA A 324 14.49 12.19 4.19
C ALA A 324 14.23 13.69 4.35
N SER A 325 13.93 14.11 5.59
CA SER A 325 13.74 15.50 5.97
C SER A 325 14.32 15.76 7.36
N ALA A 326 14.86 16.96 7.60
CA ALA A 326 15.25 17.40 8.92
C ALA A 326 14.11 18.11 9.69
N ASP A 327 13.11 18.62 8.98
CA ASP A 327 12.12 19.56 9.50
C ASP A 327 10.66 19.23 9.12
N LEU A 328 10.42 18.12 8.41
CA LEU A 328 9.15 17.70 7.83
C LEU A 328 8.64 18.59 6.69
N ARG A 329 9.33 19.70 6.35
CA ARG A 329 8.93 20.63 5.31
C ARG A 329 9.74 20.49 4.03
N HIS A 330 11.04 20.24 4.18
CA HIS A 330 11.97 20.07 3.07
C HIS A 330 12.39 18.61 2.96
N TRP A 331 12.02 17.97 1.86
CA TRP A 331 12.25 16.54 1.64
C TRP A 331 13.26 16.32 0.51
N GLU A 332 14.27 15.53 0.80
CA GLU A 332 15.34 15.16 -0.13
C GLU A 332 15.13 13.73 -0.63
N LEU A 333 15.24 13.52 -1.94
CA LEU A 333 15.34 12.17 -2.52
C LEU A 333 16.71 11.58 -2.17
N ARG A 334 16.72 10.45 -1.45
CA ARG A 334 17.94 9.78 -1.00
C ARG A 334 18.35 8.63 -1.89
N ASP A 335 17.40 7.80 -2.31
CA ASP A 335 17.65 6.64 -3.17
C ASP A 335 16.38 6.20 -3.88
N VAL A 336 16.53 5.56 -5.05
CA VAL A 336 15.49 4.81 -5.73
C VAL A 336 15.68 3.33 -5.43
N LEU A 337 14.79 2.78 -4.61
CA LEU A 337 14.92 1.43 -4.07
C LEU A 337 14.41 0.35 -5.03
N LEU A 338 13.27 0.61 -5.68
CA LEU A 338 12.65 -0.27 -6.67
C LEU A 338 12.12 0.55 -7.84
N HIS A 339 12.31 0.04 -9.04
CA HIS A 339 11.77 0.64 -10.26
C HIS A 339 11.47 -0.41 -11.32
N HIS A 340 10.32 -0.23 -11.99
CA HIS A 340 9.97 -0.98 -13.20
C HIS A 340 9.65 0.01 -14.34
N PRO A 341 10.06 -0.25 -15.62
CA PRO A 341 9.82 0.69 -16.71
C PRO A 341 8.35 0.86 -17.11
N ASP A 342 7.50 -0.13 -16.87
CA ASP A 342 6.06 -0.05 -17.17
C ASP A 342 5.26 0.49 -15.97
N PRO A 343 4.70 1.72 -16.05
CA PRO A 343 3.89 2.30 -14.98
C PRO A 343 2.42 1.85 -15.00
N ALA A 344 1.96 1.13 -16.04
CA ALA A 344 0.57 0.76 -16.17
C ALA A 344 0.21 -0.51 -15.40
N ARG A 345 1.08 -1.50 -15.42
CA ARG A 345 0.84 -2.82 -14.82
C ARG A 345 1.74 -3.14 -13.63
N HIS A 346 2.83 -2.39 -13.43
CA HIS A 346 3.80 -2.62 -12.37
C HIS A 346 3.77 -1.53 -11.30
N GLY A 347 3.86 -1.93 -10.03
CA GLY A 347 3.80 -1.00 -8.91
C GLY A 347 4.41 -1.56 -7.64
N PHE A 348 5.05 -0.67 -6.85
CA PHE A 348 5.61 -0.95 -5.54
C PHE A 348 5.03 0.07 -4.57
N GLN A 349 3.85 -0.19 -4.01
CA GLN A 349 3.01 0.84 -3.42
C GLN A 349 2.57 0.52 -2.01
N TYR A 350 1.99 1.52 -1.34
CA TYR A 350 1.48 1.40 0.02
C TYR A 350 2.51 0.85 1.02
N PRO A 351 3.81 1.22 0.95
CA PRO A 351 4.79 0.66 1.86
C PRO A 351 4.42 0.95 3.30
N ASP A 352 4.38 -0.08 4.15
CA ASP A 352 4.57 0.06 5.59
C ASP A 352 5.91 -0.55 5.96
N TRP A 353 6.63 0.07 6.89
CA TRP A 353 8.01 -0.27 7.15
C TRP A 353 8.43 0.02 8.58
N GLN A 354 9.50 -0.63 9.05
CA GLN A 354 10.09 -0.46 10.37
C GLN A 354 11.61 -0.31 10.24
N PHE A 355 12.23 0.32 11.24
CA PHE A 355 13.68 0.20 11.43
C PHE A 355 14.00 -1.17 12.05
N ASP A 356 15.05 -1.81 11.54
CA ASP A 356 15.63 -3.04 12.08
C ASP A 356 17.16 -2.87 12.14
N GLY A 357 17.65 -2.22 13.19
CA GLY A 357 19.04 -1.79 13.31
C GLY A 357 19.43 -0.73 12.30
N GLU A 358 20.39 -1.04 11.44
CA GLU A 358 20.84 -0.16 10.36
C GLU A 358 20.00 -0.28 9.10
N ASP A 359 19.01 -1.19 9.08
CA ASP A 359 18.20 -1.50 7.93
C ASP A 359 16.78 -0.94 8.06
N ILE A 360 16.11 -0.80 6.91
CA ILE A 360 14.66 -0.67 6.81
C ILE A 360 14.11 -2.01 6.34
N ILE A 361 13.12 -2.55 7.05
CA ILE A 361 12.27 -3.64 6.59
C ILE A 361 10.90 -3.10 6.16
N ALA A 362 10.38 -3.60 5.04
CA ALA A 362 9.13 -3.11 4.48
C ALA A 362 8.24 -4.24 3.94
N ALA A 363 6.95 -4.14 4.20
CA ALA A 363 5.90 -4.85 3.47
C ALA A 363 5.35 -3.92 2.38
N VAL A 364 5.31 -4.41 1.14
CA VAL A 364 4.97 -3.62 -0.03
C VAL A 364 3.90 -4.31 -0.86
N ARG A 365 2.85 -3.58 -1.20
CA ARG A 365 1.84 -4.00 -2.16
C ARG A 365 2.42 -3.91 -3.56
N THR A 366 2.68 -5.06 -4.18
CA THR A 366 3.46 -5.17 -5.42
C THR A 366 2.60 -5.70 -6.56
N ALA A 367 2.48 -4.90 -7.62
CA ALA A 367 1.89 -5.31 -8.89
C ALA A 367 3.01 -5.78 -9.82
N TYR A 368 2.96 -7.04 -10.26
CA TYR A 368 4.04 -7.63 -11.05
C TYR A 368 3.54 -8.81 -11.91
N ASP A 369 4.38 -9.23 -12.86
CA ASP A 369 4.13 -10.43 -13.65
C ASP A 369 4.29 -11.70 -12.80
N ASP A 370 3.43 -12.70 -13.03
CA ASP A 370 3.42 -13.97 -12.29
C ASP A 370 3.29 -15.20 -13.20
N GLY A 371 3.19 -15.01 -14.51
CA GLY A 371 2.89 -16.09 -15.45
C GLY A 371 1.44 -16.61 -15.39
N LEU A 372 0.57 -16.02 -14.56
CA LEU A 372 -0.82 -16.40 -14.33
C LEU A 372 -1.79 -15.26 -14.64
N GLY A 373 -1.38 -14.33 -15.52
CA GLY A 373 -2.15 -13.14 -15.93
C GLY A 373 -1.61 -11.83 -15.37
N GLY A 374 -0.73 -11.88 -14.38
CA GLY A 374 -0.10 -10.73 -13.73
C GLY A 374 -1.09 -9.89 -12.93
N ALA A 375 -0.64 -8.71 -12.48
CA ALA A 375 -1.51 -7.76 -11.82
C ALA A 375 -2.56 -7.18 -12.78
N HIS A 376 -3.75 -6.89 -12.29
CA HIS A 376 -4.81 -6.25 -13.08
C HIS A 376 -4.36 -4.88 -13.62
N ASN A 377 -3.71 -4.09 -12.78
CA ASN A 377 -3.04 -2.83 -13.14
C ASN A 377 -2.03 -2.47 -12.02
N ALA A 378 -1.33 -1.34 -12.15
CA ALA A 378 -0.35 -0.91 -11.16
C ALA A 378 -0.95 -0.64 -9.75
N HIS A 379 -2.26 -0.41 -9.62
CA HIS A 379 -2.96 -0.23 -8.35
C HIS A 379 -3.49 -1.56 -7.81
N ASP A 380 -4.14 -2.38 -8.62
CA ASP A 380 -4.79 -3.63 -8.22
C ASP A 380 -3.76 -4.77 -8.26
N ALA A 381 -2.93 -4.80 -7.24
CA ALA A 381 -1.73 -5.60 -7.14
C ALA A 381 -2.04 -7.07 -6.79
N ASN A 382 -1.15 -7.95 -7.21
CA ASN A 382 -1.26 -9.41 -7.01
C ASN A 382 -0.29 -9.98 -5.98
N PHE A 383 0.72 -9.22 -5.51
CA PHE A 383 1.65 -9.69 -4.49
C PHE A 383 1.68 -8.80 -3.25
N LEU A 384 1.86 -9.41 -2.09
CA LEU A 384 2.48 -8.82 -0.91
C LEU A 384 3.94 -9.25 -0.87
N THR A 385 4.88 -8.30 -0.90
CA THR A 385 6.32 -8.59 -0.87
C THR A 385 7.00 -7.98 0.34
N PHE A 386 7.98 -8.70 0.88
CA PHE A 386 8.88 -8.21 1.92
C PHE A 386 10.19 -7.75 1.28
N HIS A 387 10.70 -6.63 1.77
CA HIS A 387 11.99 -6.06 1.37
C HIS A 387 12.82 -5.68 2.59
N ARG A 388 14.14 -5.86 2.48
CA ARG A 388 15.14 -5.33 3.41
C ARG A 388 16.07 -4.39 2.66
N PHE A 389 16.08 -3.13 3.06
CA PHE A 389 16.95 -2.10 2.51
C PHE A 389 18.07 -1.83 3.51
N THR A 390 19.24 -2.40 3.23
CA THR A 390 20.40 -2.33 4.13
C THR A 390 21.04 -0.95 4.14
N ASP A 391 21.64 -0.58 5.28
CA ASP A 391 22.44 0.64 5.46
C ASP A 391 21.73 1.92 4.98
N PHE A 392 20.43 2.06 5.24
CA PHE A 392 19.60 3.14 4.67
C PHE A 392 20.15 4.55 4.98
N ARG A 393 20.80 4.74 6.14
CA ARG A 393 21.34 6.03 6.56
C ARG A 393 22.50 6.50 5.68
N ARG A 394 23.25 5.55 5.06
CA ARG A 394 24.38 5.80 4.16
C ARG A 394 24.00 5.98 2.70
N ARG A 395 22.74 5.75 2.36
CA ARG A 395 22.26 5.92 0.99
C ARG A 395 22.22 7.41 0.63
N ILE A 396 23.26 7.86 -0.09
CA ILE A 396 23.43 9.24 -0.55
C ILE A 396 23.59 9.20 -2.08
N GLY A 397 22.69 9.88 -2.77
CA GLY A 397 22.77 10.05 -4.22
C GLY A 397 21.84 9.09 -4.96
N ALA A 398 20.59 9.49 -5.09
CA ALA A 398 19.69 8.89 -6.05
C ALA A 398 20.30 9.01 -7.43
N LYS A 399 20.67 7.88 -8.05
CA LYS A 399 20.81 7.85 -9.50
C LYS A 399 19.41 8.18 -10.02
N GLU A 400 19.24 9.36 -10.63
CA GLU A 400 17.99 9.68 -11.31
C GLU A 400 17.64 8.52 -12.24
N VAL A 401 16.44 8.01 -12.10
CA VAL A 401 15.86 7.05 -13.06
C VAL A 401 15.62 7.84 -14.34
N ARG A 402 16.56 7.74 -15.28
CA ARG A 402 16.49 8.34 -16.62
C ARG A 402 15.48 7.63 -17.50
#